data_20b033f48f71596a03f039686a4b3192
#
_entry.id   20b033f48f71596a03f039686a4b3192
#
_cell.length_a   1.000
_cell.length_b   1.000
_cell.length_c   1.000
_cell.angle_alpha   90.00
_cell.angle_beta   90.00
_cell.angle_gamma   90.00
#
_symmetry.space_group_name_H-M   'P 1'
#
loop_
_entity.id
_entity.type
_entity.pdbx_description
1 polymer ?
#
loop_
_entity_poly.entity_id
_entity_poly.type
_entity_poly.pdbx_seq_one_letter_code
_entity_poly.pdbx_strand_id
1 'polypeptide(L)'
;MSRKRTALVTAGIAAGAVAGGVIGRTVLNARRRADPEADEHLSELPPEDLGPVRSFDGTELAVRAAGDPSNPTIVFVHGFSLDMTTWHYQWTGLSDRYRCVLFDFRSHGRSARAAGGDLSPLAFGHDLAAVLAAVGAKPVVVVGHSMGAMSMLAMAETQPELFVDPVAGVVFVGSAASDLVRGAFGSVTELLRPRLGSLRQAAGRVNKLRRYVLSSPADVAHLIARATQFGPDASPHLVRYVVGLAARAPSEVWTDGLAGLMELDLRHAVQHIAVPAMVLVGEQDRMTPPSSSVALAGELPKGRLEVIPRAGHFPMMEAHEEFNRRLVSFAVEVLPPRRGRRASA
;
A
#
# COMPACT_ATOMS: atom_id res chain seq x y z
N MET A 1 -44.16 -15.29 10.43
CA MET A 1 -42.87 -14.72 10.03
C MET A 1 -42.73 -13.32 10.61
N SER A 2 -41.72 -13.06 11.48
CA SER A 2 -41.63 -11.82 12.27
C SER A 2 -41.26 -10.63 11.36
N ARG A 3 -41.89 -9.46 11.59
CA ARG A 3 -41.60 -8.16 10.93
C ARG A 3 -40.13 -7.83 10.82
N LYS A 4 -39.28 -8.33 11.73
CA LYS A 4 -37.81 -8.19 11.71
C LYS A 4 -37.12 -9.00 10.60
N ARG A 5 -37.67 -10.17 10.21
CA ARG A 5 -37.12 -10.96 9.08
C ARG A 5 -37.44 -10.31 7.72
N THR A 6 -38.63 -9.74 7.58
CA THR A 6 -39.02 -9.04 6.35
C THR A 6 -38.20 -7.77 6.13
N ALA A 7 -37.90 -7.00 7.19
CA ALA A 7 -37.06 -5.80 7.11
C ALA A 7 -35.61 -6.11 6.74
N LEU A 8 -35.03 -7.22 7.23
CA LEU A 8 -33.67 -7.65 6.86
C LEU A 8 -33.58 -8.14 5.40
N VAL A 9 -34.62 -8.82 4.91
CA VAL A 9 -34.67 -9.28 3.52
C VAL A 9 -34.85 -8.09 2.56
N THR A 10 -35.71 -7.12 2.91
CA THR A 10 -35.91 -5.90 2.10
C THR A 10 -34.68 -4.99 2.10
N ALA A 11 -33.95 -4.86 3.22
CA ALA A 11 -32.70 -4.12 3.27
C ALA A 11 -31.59 -4.81 2.44
N GLY A 12 -31.53 -6.15 2.45
CA GLY A 12 -30.60 -6.91 1.62
C GLY A 12 -30.90 -6.81 0.12
N ILE A 13 -32.18 -6.79 -0.27
CA ILE A 13 -32.62 -6.63 -1.66
C ILE A 13 -32.37 -5.19 -2.14
N ALA A 14 -32.61 -4.18 -1.30
CA ALA A 14 -32.35 -2.77 -1.63
C ALA A 14 -30.85 -2.50 -1.77
N ALA A 15 -30.02 -3.04 -0.87
CA ALA A 15 -28.57 -2.95 -0.97
C ALA A 15 -28.04 -3.68 -2.22
N GLY A 16 -28.62 -4.83 -2.55
CA GLY A 16 -28.29 -5.58 -3.78
C GLY A 16 -28.71 -4.86 -5.05
N ALA A 17 -29.85 -4.17 -5.07
CA ALA A 17 -30.34 -3.40 -6.21
C ALA A 17 -29.54 -2.12 -6.46
N VAL A 18 -29.15 -1.41 -5.38
CA VAL A 18 -28.27 -0.23 -5.47
C VAL A 18 -26.87 -0.65 -5.92
N ALA A 19 -26.31 -1.71 -5.34
CA ALA A 19 -25.05 -2.27 -5.79
C ALA A 19 -25.12 -2.74 -7.26
N GLY A 20 -26.19 -3.42 -7.67
CA GLY A 20 -26.42 -3.86 -9.06
C GLY A 20 -26.55 -2.68 -10.05
N GLY A 21 -27.23 -1.61 -9.67
CA GLY A 21 -27.35 -0.41 -10.49
C GLY A 21 -26.05 0.37 -10.66
N VAL A 22 -25.27 0.51 -9.58
CA VAL A 22 -23.93 1.12 -9.61
C VAL A 22 -22.95 0.25 -10.42
N ILE A 23 -22.97 -1.06 -10.20
CA ILE A 23 -22.17 -2.05 -10.93
C ILE A 23 -22.50 -2.01 -12.43
N GLY A 24 -23.79 -2.06 -12.81
CA GLY A 24 -24.19 -2.02 -14.22
C GLY A 24 -23.76 -0.73 -14.93
N ARG A 25 -23.85 0.42 -14.27
CA ARG A 25 -23.42 1.71 -14.82
C ARG A 25 -21.91 1.81 -14.96
N THR A 26 -21.14 1.24 -14.02
CA THR A 26 -19.68 1.20 -14.05
C THR A 26 -19.16 0.28 -15.17
N VAL A 27 -19.78 -0.87 -15.38
CA VAL A 27 -19.45 -1.80 -16.48
C VAL A 27 -19.73 -1.19 -17.85
N LEU A 28 -20.88 -0.51 -18.00
CA LEU A 28 -21.23 0.16 -19.26
C LEU A 28 -20.30 1.31 -19.59
N ASN A 29 -19.85 2.08 -18.60
CA ASN A 29 -18.89 3.17 -18.78
C ASN A 29 -17.46 2.65 -19.05
N ALA A 30 -17.03 1.57 -18.40
CA ALA A 30 -15.70 0.96 -18.60
C ALA A 30 -15.53 0.39 -20.02
N ARG A 31 -16.61 -0.18 -20.60
CA ARG A 31 -16.58 -0.71 -21.99
C ARG A 31 -16.54 0.36 -23.08
N ARG A 32 -16.75 1.63 -22.74
CA ARG A 32 -16.83 2.73 -23.72
C ARG A 32 -15.56 3.55 -23.86
N ARG A 33 -14.59 3.39 -22.96
CA ARG A 33 -13.30 4.08 -23.03
C ARG A 33 -12.23 3.11 -23.46
N ALA A 34 -11.40 3.48 -24.44
CA ALA A 34 -10.14 2.80 -24.69
C ALA A 34 -9.34 2.80 -23.38
N ASP A 35 -8.79 1.66 -23.00
CA ASP A 35 -7.97 1.54 -21.80
C ASP A 35 -6.58 2.14 -22.12
N PRO A 36 -6.19 3.29 -21.55
CA PRO A 36 -4.96 3.99 -21.92
C PRO A 36 -3.71 3.18 -21.50
N GLU A 37 -3.87 2.20 -20.61
CA GLU A 37 -2.76 1.45 -20.02
C GLU A 37 -2.79 -0.03 -20.41
N ALA A 38 -3.59 -0.38 -21.45
CA ALA A 38 -3.77 -1.78 -21.86
C ALA A 38 -2.45 -2.47 -22.26
N ASP A 39 -1.48 -1.72 -22.76
CA ASP A 39 -0.19 -2.22 -23.23
C ASP A 39 0.93 -2.12 -22.18
N GLU A 40 0.64 -1.62 -20.99
CA GLU A 40 1.62 -1.48 -19.93
C GLU A 40 2.02 -2.83 -19.31
N HIS A 41 3.32 -3.07 -19.20
CA HIS A 41 3.89 -4.28 -18.61
C HIS A 41 4.12 -4.13 -17.10
N LEU A 42 3.04 -3.95 -16.32
CA LEU A 42 3.09 -3.67 -14.89
C LEU A 42 3.86 -4.72 -14.05
N SER A 43 4.04 -5.93 -14.56
CA SER A 43 4.80 -7.00 -13.89
C SER A 43 6.31 -6.92 -14.10
N GLU A 44 6.78 -5.95 -14.87
CA GLU A 44 8.20 -5.74 -15.10
C GLU A 44 8.92 -5.39 -13.79
N LEU A 45 10.12 -5.95 -13.63
CA LEU A 45 10.94 -5.75 -12.45
C LEU A 45 12.05 -4.75 -12.70
N PRO A 46 12.46 -3.98 -11.69
CA PRO A 46 13.70 -3.24 -11.76
C PRO A 46 14.86 -4.13 -12.18
N PRO A 47 15.77 -3.65 -13.07
CA PRO A 47 16.74 -4.51 -13.77
C PRO A 47 17.79 -5.12 -12.85
N GLU A 48 18.16 -4.45 -11.76
CA GLU A 48 19.22 -4.90 -10.86
C GLU A 48 18.66 -5.75 -9.73
N ASP A 49 19.16 -6.96 -9.59
CA ASP A 49 18.91 -7.83 -8.45
C ASP A 49 19.99 -7.60 -7.39
N LEU A 50 19.59 -7.11 -6.22
CA LEU A 50 20.53 -6.88 -5.11
C LEU A 50 20.77 -8.15 -4.28
N GLY A 51 20.18 -9.27 -4.68
CA GLY A 51 20.18 -10.50 -3.91
C GLY A 51 19.24 -10.44 -2.70
N PRO A 52 19.13 -11.55 -1.94
CA PRO A 52 18.28 -11.59 -0.77
C PRO A 52 18.90 -10.80 0.40
N VAL A 53 18.10 -9.92 0.98
CA VAL A 53 18.41 -9.27 2.25
C VAL A 53 17.81 -10.11 3.37
N ARG A 54 18.58 -10.40 4.41
CA ARG A 54 18.10 -11.16 5.57
C ARG A 54 17.52 -10.23 6.63
N SER A 55 16.28 -10.47 6.99
CA SER A 55 15.61 -9.78 8.09
C SER A 55 16.08 -10.34 9.45
N PHE A 56 15.62 -9.76 10.54
CA PHE A 56 16.02 -10.03 11.93
C PHE A 56 15.90 -11.51 12.33
N ASP A 57 14.96 -12.25 11.76
CA ASP A 57 14.66 -13.65 12.04
C ASP A 57 15.24 -14.63 10.99
N GLY A 58 16.04 -14.10 10.04
CA GLY A 58 16.63 -14.87 8.95
C GLY A 58 15.76 -14.99 7.71
N THR A 59 14.54 -14.43 7.70
CA THR A 59 13.69 -14.38 6.49
C THR A 59 14.40 -13.66 5.36
N GLU A 60 14.47 -14.27 4.19
CA GLU A 60 15.10 -13.69 3.00
C GLU A 60 14.10 -12.83 2.23
N LEU A 61 14.45 -11.56 2.04
CA LEU A 61 13.66 -10.56 1.32
C LEU A 61 14.24 -10.35 -0.08
N ALA A 62 13.40 -10.43 -1.10
CA ALA A 62 13.78 -10.09 -2.47
C ALA A 62 13.88 -8.58 -2.63
N VAL A 63 15.03 -8.08 -3.06
CA VAL A 63 15.30 -6.64 -3.23
C VAL A 63 15.79 -6.39 -4.65
N ARG A 64 15.22 -5.39 -5.29
CA ARG A 64 15.57 -4.95 -6.65
C ARG A 64 15.85 -3.47 -6.67
N ALA A 65 16.61 -3.03 -7.68
CA ALA A 65 16.88 -1.61 -7.87
C ALA A 65 16.94 -1.20 -9.34
N ALA A 66 16.72 0.08 -9.57
CA ALA A 66 16.93 0.76 -10.84
C ALA A 66 17.59 2.11 -10.62
N GLY A 67 18.32 2.59 -11.62
CA GLY A 67 19.02 3.87 -11.58
C GLY A 67 20.47 3.75 -11.08
N ASP A 68 21.24 4.81 -11.31
CA ASP A 68 22.66 4.87 -10.94
C ASP A 68 22.83 4.79 -9.41
N PRO A 69 23.70 3.89 -8.89
CA PRO A 69 23.97 3.78 -7.46
C PRO A 69 24.49 5.07 -6.79
N SER A 70 25.03 6.01 -7.55
CA SER A 70 25.47 7.31 -7.06
C SER A 70 24.35 8.35 -6.90
N ASN A 71 23.17 8.08 -7.46
CA ASN A 71 22.02 8.97 -7.34
C ASN A 71 21.44 8.96 -5.92
N PRO A 72 20.73 10.03 -5.51
CA PRO A 72 19.95 10.04 -4.27
C PRO A 72 18.93 8.87 -4.28
N THR A 73 18.76 8.23 -3.14
CA THR A 73 18.01 6.97 -3.04
C THR A 73 16.58 7.20 -2.56
N ILE A 74 15.64 6.52 -3.22
CA ILE A 74 14.25 6.39 -2.78
C ILE A 74 13.96 4.90 -2.59
N VAL A 75 13.45 4.52 -1.42
CA VAL A 75 13.04 3.16 -1.09
C VAL A 75 11.52 3.08 -1.15
N PHE A 76 10.99 2.16 -1.95
CA PHE A 76 9.55 1.97 -2.16
C PHE A 76 9.05 0.72 -1.46
N VAL A 77 7.97 0.88 -0.69
CA VAL A 77 7.42 -0.14 0.21
C VAL A 77 5.96 -0.41 -0.14
N HIS A 78 5.66 -1.61 -0.62
CA HIS A 78 4.34 -1.98 -1.12
C HIS A 78 3.29 -2.22 -0.02
N GLY A 79 2.01 -2.27 -0.40
CA GLY A 79 0.89 -2.52 0.49
C GLY A 79 0.58 -4.00 0.73
N PHE A 80 -0.42 -4.25 1.56
CA PHE A 80 -0.92 -5.57 1.91
C PHE A 80 -1.36 -6.39 0.69
N SER A 81 -0.97 -7.65 0.64
CA SER A 81 -1.27 -8.61 -0.44
C SER A 81 -0.77 -8.23 -1.84
N LEU A 82 0.12 -7.26 -1.93
CA LEU A 82 0.76 -6.77 -3.14
C LEU A 82 2.21 -7.25 -3.24
N ASP A 83 2.95 -6.72 -4.20
CA ASP A 83 4.39 -6.90 -4.33
C ASP A 83 5.06 -5.62 -4.88
N MET A 84 6.40 -5.63 -5.02
CA MET A 84 7.18 -4.48 -5.46
C MET A 84 6.77 -3.93 -6.83
N THR A 85 6.11 -4.70 -7.67
CA THR A 85 5.70 -4.29 -9.01
C THR A 85 4.61 -3.23 -9.02
N THR A 86 3.92 -3.00 -7.89
CA THR A 86 2.97 -1.88 -7.74
C THR A 86 3.63 -0.51 -7.87
N TRP A 87 4.96 -0.45 -7.81
CA TRP A 87 5.77 0.75 -8.00
C TRP A 87 6.34 0.89 -9.42
N HIS A 88 5.73 0.22 -10.42
CA HIS A 88 6.16 0.21 -11.81
C HIS A 88 6.41 1.62 -12.37
N TYR A 89 5.44 2.52 -12.27
CA TYR A 89 5.54 3.88 -12.79
C TYR A 89 6.54 4.77 -12.04
N GLN A 90 6.88 4.41 -10.80
CA GLN A 90 7.84 5.17 -10.02
C GLN A 90 9.27 4.82 -10.44
N TRP A 91 9.62 3.52 -10.49
CA TRP A 91 10.97 3.15 -10.88
C TRP A 91 11.23 3.42 -12.36
N THR A 92 10.27 3.18 -13.25
CA THR A 92 10.43 3.48 -14.70
C THR A 92 10.55 4.98 -14.96
N GLY A 93 9.75 5.80 -14.27
CA GLY A 93 9.73 7.26 -14.47
C GLY A 93 10.79 8.04 -13.69
N LEU A 94 11.47 7.45 -12.70
CA LEU A 94 12.38 8.18 -11.81
C LEU A 94 13.83 7.66 -11.80
N SER A 95 14.11 6.48 -12.40
CA SER A 95 15.43 5.85 -12.32
C SER A 95 16.55 6.64 -13.01
N ASP A 96 16.24 7.53 -13.92
CA ASP A 96 17.22 8.45 -14.53
C ASP A 96 17.81 9.45 -13.52
N ARG A 97 17.06 9.78 -12.48
CA ARG A 97 17.38 10.81 -11.50
C ARG A 97 17.66 10.28 -10.11
N TYR A 98 17.06 9.16 -9.75
CA TYR A 98 17.11 8.55 -8.42
C TYR A 98 17.54 7.09 -8.48
N ARG A 99 18.17 6.62 -7.43
CA ARG A 99 18.32 5.20 -7.16
C ARG A 99 17.03 4.71 -6.54
N CYS A 100 16.20 4.04 -7.32
CA CYS A 100 14.94 3.44 -6.87
C CYS A 100 15.22 2.04 -6.34
N VAL A 101 15.00 1.80 -5.04
CA VAL A 101 15.12 0.50 -4.38
C VAL A 101 13.73 0.01 -4.00
N LEU A 102 13.40 -1.21 -4.39
CA LEU A 102 12.12 -1.85 -4.16
C LEU A 102 12.36 -3.23 -3.53
N PHE A 103 11.45 -3.67 -2.68
CA PHE A 103 11.53 -5.01 -2.10
C PHE A 103 10.13 -5.59 -1.86
N ASP A 104 10.09 -6.91 -1.74
CA ASP A 104 8.90 -7.62 -1.30
C ASP A 104 9.00 -7.92 0.19
N PHE A 105 7.95 -7.65 0.95
CA PHE A 105 7.86 -8.06 2.35
C PHE A 105 7.88 -9.58 2.48
N ARG A 106 8.23 -10.08 3.67
CA ARG A 106 8.08 -11.49 4.04
C ARG A 106 6.73 -12.05 3.61
N SER A 107 6.69 -13.26 3.10
CA SER A 107 5.51 -13.94 2.57
C SER A 107 4.80 -13.23 1.41
N HIS A 108 5.38 -12.19 0.82
CA HIS A 108 4.83 -11.49 -0.35
C HIS A 108 5.77 -11.65 -1.56
N GLY A 109 5.19 -11.52 -2.75
CA GLY A 109 5.93 -11.48 -4.00
C GLY A 109 6.95 -12.61 -4.17
N ARG A 110 8.24 -12.24 -4.21
CA ARG A 110 9.40 -13.12 -4.39
C ARG A 110 10.19 -13.38 -3.11
N SER A 111 9.81 -12.73 -2.02
CA SER A 111 10.43 -12.97 -0.70
C SER A 111 10.05 -14.33 -0.13
N ALA A 112 10.94 -14.85 0.71
CA ALA A 112 10.69 -16.09 1.42
C ALA A 112 9.46 -15.97 2.35
N ARG A 113 8.86 -17.11 2.69
CA ARG A 113 7.86 -17.15 3.75
C ARG A 113 8.49 -16.73 5.08
N ALA A 114 7.68 -16.04 5.90
CA ALA A 114 8.13 -15.59 7.22
C ALA A 114 8.68 -16.75 8.04
N ALA A 115 9.93 -16.68 8.47
CA ALA A 115 10.51 -17.62 9.40
C ALA A 115 9.71 -17.55 10.72
N GLY A 116 9.26 -18.70 11.22
CA GLY A 116 8.37 -18.74 12.40
C GLY A 116 6.93 -18.25 12.15
N GLY A 117 6.56 -17.80 10.95
CA GLY A 117 5.20 -17.38 10.58
C GLY A 117 4.78 -16.01 11.11
N ASP A 118 5.71 -15.19 11.60
CA ASP A 118 5.40 -13.84 12.09
C ASP A 118 5.11 -12.86 10.93
N LEU A 119 3.86 -12.43 10.84
CA LEU A 119 3.33 -11.44 9.89
C LEU A 119 2.77 -10.22 10.62
N SER A 120 3.30 -9.92 11.79
CA SER A 120 2.91 -8.72 12.55
C SER A 120 3.43 -7.44 11.87
N PRO A 121 2.78 -6.29 12.10
CA PRO A 121 3.28 -5.00 11.64
C PRO A 121 4.70 -4.70 12.11
N LEU A 122 5.11 -5.13 13.30
CA LEU A 122 6.47 -4.95 13.81
C LEU A 122 7.49 -5.75 12.98
N ALA A 123 7.14 -6.99 12.58
CA ALA A 123 7.98 -7.77 11.69
C ALA A 123 8.18 -7.12 10.34
N PHE A 124 7.15 -6.47 9.77
CA PHE A 124 7.28 -5.65 8.55
C PHE A 124 8.15 -4.41 8.76
N GLY A 125 8.11 -3.79 9.95
CA GLY A 125 9.02 -2.70 10.32
C GLY A 125 10.48 -3.16 10.34
N HIS A 126 10.76 -4.32 10.88
CA HIS A 126 12.11 -4.93 10.87
C HIS A 126 12.56 -5.32 9.45
N ASP A 127 11.67 -5.77 8.57
CA ASP A 127 11.99 -6.01 7.16
C ASP A 127 12.48 -4.74 6.47
N LEU A 128 11.75 -3.64 6.65
CA LEU A 128 12.14 -2.34 6.11
C LEU A 128 13.49 -1.89 6.66
N ALA A 129 13.71 -2.02 7.96
CA ALA A 129 15.00 -1.66 8.60
C ALA A 129 16.17 -2.49 8.03
N ALA A 130 15.98 -3.79 7.81
CA ALA A 130 16.98 -4.65 7.19
C ALA A 130 17.32 -4.20 5.75
N VAL A 131 16.32 -3.81 4.97
CA VAL A 131 16.53 -3.27 3.61
C VAL A 131 17.29 -1.94 3.66
N LEU A 132 16.94 -1.01 4.57
CA LEU A 132 17.67 0.25 4.75
C LEU A 132 19.14 0.02 5.13
N ALA A 133 19.42 -0.93 6.01
CA ALA A 133 20.78 -1.31 6.37
C ALA A 133 21.56 -1.85 5.17
N ALA A 134 20.92 -2.66 4.30
CA ALA A 134 21.55 -3.20 3.09
C ALA A 134 21.79 -2.14 2.00
N VAL A 135 20.93 -1.12 1.91
CA VAL A 135 21.13 0.04 1.02
C VAL A 135 22.35 0.85 1.42
N GLY A 136 22.73 0.80 2.70
CA GLY A 136 23.88 1.49 3.26
C GLY A 136 23.59 2.94 3.68
N ALA A 137 24.47 3.51 4.49
CA ALA A 137 24.34 4.84 5.08
C ALA A 137 24.36 5.96 4.01
N LYS A 138 23.22 6.27 3.44
CA LYS A 138 22.97 7.42 2.55
C LYS A 138 21.67 8.07 2.98
N PRO A 139 21.53 9.40 2.83
CA PRO A 139 20.24 10.00 2.99
C PRO A 139 19.24 9.37 2.02
N VAL A 140 18.16 8.79 2.56
CA VAL A 140 17.12 8.12 1.77
C VAL A 140 15.74 8.74 2.02
N VAL A 141 14.90 8.75 1.01
CA VAL A 141 13.46 8.95 1.17
C VAL A 141 12.79 7.57 1.18
N VAL A 142 11.92 7.32 2.15
CA VAL A 142 11.11 6.09 2.20
C VAL A 142 9.69 6.43 1.80
N VAL A 143 9.15 5.69 0.83
CA VAL A 143 7.78 5.86 0.30
C VAL A 143 7.00 4.59 0.58
N GLY A 144 6.03 4.63 1.46
CA GLY A 144 5.23 3.47 1.86
C GLY A 144 3.77 3.61 1.45
N HIS A 145 3.21 2.58 0.81
CA HIS A 145 1.80 2.48 0.46
C HIS A 145 1.04 1.61 1.46
N SER A 146 -0.05 2.13 2.03
CA SER A 146 -0.98 1.35 2.88
C SER A 146 -0.22 0.63 4.01
N MET A 147 -0.18 -0.71 4.05
CA MET A 147 0.63 -1.50 4.99
C MET A 147 2.11 -1.09 4.97
N GLY A 148 2.67 -0.76 3.80
CA GLY A 148 4.05 -0.28 3.70
C GLY A 148 4.28 1.02 4.47
N ALA A 149 3.32 1.92 4.49
CA ALA A 149 3.35 3.13 5.33
C ALA A 149 3.22 2.79 6.83
N MET A 150 2.41 1.79 7.17
CA MET A 150 2.30 1.31 8.56
C MET A 150 3.58 0.63 9.03
N SER A 151 4.31 -0.05 8.16
CA SER A 151 5.63 -0.61 8.50
C SER A 151 6.65 0.48 8.83
N MET A 152 6.53 1.67 8.26
CA MET A 152 7.36 2.81 8.63
C MET A 152 7.06 3.28 10.07
N LEU A 153 5.80 3.29 10.48
CA LEU A 153 5.42 3.58 11.87
C LEU A 153 5.90 2.46 12.82
N ALA A 154 5.79 1.20 12.41
CA ALA A 154 6.30 0.06 13.19
C ALA A 154 7.84 0.11 13.33
N MET A 155 8.55 0.55 12.29
CA MET A 155 9.98 0.82 12.37
C MET A 155 10.30 2.00 13.30
N ALA A 156 9.48 3.06 13.29
CA ALA A 156 9.65 4.19 14.20
C ALA A 156 9.42 3.80 15.67
N GLU A 157 8.55 2.81 15.92
CA GLU A 157 8.33 2.25 17.25
C GLU A 157 9.55 1.49 17.79
N THR A 158 10.20 0.71 16.93
CA THR A 158 11.26 -0.23 17.36
C THR A 158 12.68 0.30 17.13
N GLN A 159 12.88 1.21 16.17
CA GLN A 159 14.16 1.72 15.71
C GLN A 159 14.06 3.21 15.33
N PRO A 160 13.68 4.11 16.28
CA PRO A 160 13.47 5.52 16.00
C PRO A 160 14.74 6.24 15.50
N GLU A 161 15.92 5.73 15.82
CA GLU A 161 17.21 6.26 15.37
C GLU A 161 17.36 6.27 13.85
N LEU A 162 16.66 5.38 13.12
CA LEU A 162 16.69 5.35 11.66
C LEU A 162 16.02 6.60 11.03
N PHE A 163 15.19 7.32 11.80
CA PHE A 163 14.62 8.62 11.40
C PHE A 163 15.51 9.81 11.79
N VAL A 164 16.71 9.55 12.29
CA VAL A 164 17.80 10.53 12.45
C VAL A 164 18.81 10.34 11.33
N ASP A 165 19.20 9.08 11.06
CA ASP A 165 20.09 8.65 9.99
C ASP A 165 19.81 7.14 9.70
N PRO A 166 19.60 6.71 8.45
CA PRO A 166 19.80 7.44 7.18
C PRO A 166 18.53 8.06 6.57
N VAL A 167 17.35 7.98 7.21
CA VAL A 167 16.09 8.49 6.61
C VAL A 167 16.07 10.01 6.64
N ALA A 168 16.03 10.65 5.48
CA ALA A 168 15.96 12.10 5.32
C ALA A 168 14.53 12.63 5.20
N GLY A 169 13.60 11.79 4.80
CA GLY A 169 12.18 12.13 4.66
C GLY A 169 11.31 10.91 4.36
N VAL A 170 10.04 11.02 4.62
CA VAL A 170 9.07 9.93 4.43
C VAL A 170 7.83 10.36 3.67
N VAL A 171 7.27 9.43 2.90
CA VAL A 171 6.01 9.62 2.19
C VAL A 171 5.05 8.50 2.56
N PHE A 172 3.96 8.85 3.22
CA PHE A 172 2.85 7.96 3.56
C PHE A 172 1.80 8.03 2.47
N VAL A 173 1.49 6.92 1.80
CA VAL A 173 0.55 6.88 0.69
C VAL A 173 -0.67 6.04 1.07
N GLY A 174 -1.85 6.66 1.14
CA GLY A 174 -3.10 5.95 1.43
C GLY A 174 -3.03 5.11 2.71
N SER A 175 -2.76 5.73 3.86
CA SER A 175 -2.52 5.00 5.11
C SER A 175 -3.09 5.69 6.35
N ALA A 176 -2.98 5.04 7.48
CA ALA A 176 -3.40 5.51 8.80
C ALA A 176 -2.48 4.95 9.88
N ALA A 177 -2.41 5.62 11.05
CA ALA A 177 -1.66 5.14 12.21
C ALA A 177 -2.47 4.14 13.06
N SER A 178 -3.79 4.12 12.93
CA SER A 178 -4.70 3.25 13.68
C SER A 178 -6.05 3.12 12.97
N ASP A 179 -6.96 2.34 13.54
CA ASP A 179 -8.38 2.28 13.16
C ASP A 179 -8.65 1.94 11.68
N LEU A 180 -7.81 1.10 11.06
CA LEU A 180 -8.04 0.60 9.70
C LEU A 180 -9.42 -0.01 9.50
N VAL A 181 -10.00 -0.52 10.58
CA VAL A 181 -11.34 -1.12 10.61
C VAL A 181 -12.44 -0.09 10.38
N ARG A 182 -12.20 1.20 10.69
CA ARG A 182 -13.19 2.28 10.48
C ARG A 182 -13.30 2.77 9.04
N GLY A 183 -12.34 2.45 8.17
CA GLY A 183 -12.38 2.78 6.75
C GLY A 183 -13.42 1.96 5.98
N ALA A 184 -13.00 1.21 4.96
CA ALA A 184 -13.89 0.47 4.05
C ALA A 184 -14.81 -0.56 4.73
N PHE A 185 -14.43 -1.04 5.91
CA PHE A 185 -15.18 -2.07 6.67
C PHE A 185 -15.81 -1.54 7.96
N GLY A 186 -15.65 -0.25 8.30
CA GLY A 186 -15.98 0.31 9.61
C GLY A 186 -17.40 0.02 10.09
N SER A 187 -18.39 0.29 9.27
CA SER A 187 -19.79 0.08 9.62
C SER A 187 -20.15 -1.41 9.76
N VAL A 188 -19.54 -2.27 8.95
CA VAL A 188 -19.83 -3.72 8.94
C VAL A 188 -19.08 -4.41 10.06
N THR A 189 -17.83 -4.05 10.31
CA THR A 189 -17.01 -4.64 11.37
C THR A 189 -17.44 -4.18 12.75
N GLU A 190 -17.83 -2.94 12.94
CA GLU A 190 -18.35 -2.43 14.20
C GLU A 190 -19.68 -3.11 14.59
N LEU A 191 -20.57 -3.32 13.61
CA LEU A 191 -21.81 -4.08 13.79
C LEU A 191 -21.56 -5.56 14.09
N LEU A 192 -20.50 -6.15 13.53
CA LEU A 192 -20.17 -7.56 13.66
C LEU A 192 -19.15 -7.85 14.78
N ARG A 193 -18.44 -6.84 15.29
CA ARG A 193 -17.39 -6.97 16.32
C ARG A 193 -17.80 -7.84 17.51
N PRO A 194 -19.01 -7.67 18.10
CA PRO A 194 -19.45 -8.51 19.22
C PRO A 194 -19.71 -9.98 18.84
N ARG A 195 -19.82 -10.29 17.53
CA ARG A 195 -20.16 -11.61 17.00
C ARG A 195 -19.02 -12.32 16.28
N LEU A 196 -17.88 -11.64 16.10
CA LEU A 196 -16.78 -12.16 15.28
C LEU A 196 -15.82 -13.10 16.03
N GLY A 197 -15.93 -13.22 17.34
CA GLY A 197 -14.97 -13.96 18.14
C GLY A 197 -13.59 -13.25 18.11
N SER A 198 -12.50 -14.00 17.92
CA SER A 198 -11.17 -13.38 17.76
C SER A 198 -11.01 -12.72 16.38
N LEU A 199 -10.18 -11.68 16.30
CA LEU A 199 -9.84 -11.01 15.01
C LEU A 199 -9.24 -11.99 14.00
N ARG A 200 -8.53 -13.01 14.47
CA ARG A 200 -8.02 -14.11 13.63
C ARG A 200 -9.14 -14.93 12.98
N GLN A 201 -10.26 -15.15 13.69
CA GLN A 201 -11.44 -15.80 13.09
C GLN A 201 -12.13 -14.90 12.06
N ALA A 202 -12.16 -13.59 12.31
CA ALA A 202 -12.66 -12.62 11.34
C ALA A 202 -11.82 -12.62 10.06
N ALA A 203 -10.49 -12.56 10.18
CA ALA A 203 -9.56 -12.66 9.05
C ALA A 203 -9.71 -13.97 8.28
N GLY A 204 -9.90 -15.09 8.98
CA GLY A 204 -10.19 -16.39 8.36
C GLY A 204 -11.50 -16.39 7.54
N ARG A 205 -12.55 -15.67 7.99
CA ARG A 205 -13.80 -15.50 7.22
C ARG A 205 -13.60 -14.61 5.99
N VAL A 206 -12.83 -13.54 6.12
CA VAL A 206 -12.45 -12.67 4.99
C VAL A 206 -11.69 -13.48 3.95
N ASN A 207 -10.71 -14.30 4.35
CA ASN A 207 -9.98 -15.16 3.42
C ASN A 207 -10.88 -16.20 2.74
N LYS A 208 -11.86 -16.77 3.45
CA LYS A 208 -12.88 -17.65 2.86
C LYS A 208 -13.72 -16.94 1.80
N LEU A 209 -14.19 -15.72 2.12
CA LEU A 209 -14.97 -14.90 1.19
C LEU A 209 -14.12 -14.51 -0.02
N ARG A 210 -12.88 -14.09 0.19
CA ARG A 210 -11.91 -13.79 -0.89
C ARG A 210 -11.78 -14.97 -1.85
N ARG A 211 -11.53 -16.19 -1.34
CA ARG A 211 -11.43 -17.40 -2.19
C ARG A 211 -12.69 -17.66 -2.98
N TYR A 212 -13.85 -17.45 -2.38
CA TYR A 212 -15.14 -17.57 -3.07
C TYR A 212 -15.29 -16.52 -4.18
N VAL A 213 -14.96 -15.25 -3.90
CA VAL A 213 -15.00 -14.15 -4.88
C VAL A 213 -14.01 -14.39 -6.03
N LEU A 214 -12.79 -14.85 -5.71
CA LEU A 214 -11.78 -15.15 -6.73
C LEU A 214 -12.07 -16.42 -7.54
N SER A 215 -12.87 -17.36 -7.00
CA SER A 215 -13.37 -18.52 -7.75
C SER A 215 -14.61 -18.21 -8.58
N SER A 216 -15.22 -17.05 -8.36
CA SER A 216 -16.33 -16.54 -9.18
C SER A 216 -15.80 -16.02 -10.53
N PRO A 217 -16.66 -15.78 -11.53
CA PRO A 217 -16.20 -15.13 -12.76
C PRO A 217 -15.34 -13.92 -12.45
N ALA A 218 -14.22 -13.77 -13.16
CA ALA A 218 -13.20 -12.74 -12.92
C ALA A 218 -13.78 -11.31 -12.80
N ASP A 219 -14.92 -11.07 -13.43
CA ASP A 219 -15.66 -9.82 -13.40
C ASP A 219 -16.13 -9.40 -12.00
N VAL A 220 -16.48 -10.35 -11.11
CA VAL A 220 -17.00 -10.02 -9.76
C VAL A 220 -15.91 -9.43 -8.87
N ALA A 221 -14.73 -10.07 -8.82
CA ALA A 221 -13.60 -9.56 -8.04
C ALA A 221 -13.14 -8.19 -8.56
N HIS A 222 -13.10 -8.03 -9.89
CA HIS A 222 -12.77 -6.77 -10.55
C HIS A 222 -13.78 -5.67 -10.18
N LEU A 223 -15.07 -5.95 -10.22
CA LEU A 223 -16.12 -4.97 -9.89
C LEU A 223 -16.05 -4.53 -8.42
N ILE A 224 -15.82 -5.46 -7.50
CA ILE A 224 -15.67 -5.15 -6.07
C ILE A 224 -14.44 -4.27 -5.85
N ALA A 225 -13.27 -4.66 -6.37
CA ALA A 225 -12.05 -3.88 -6.26
C ALA A 225 -12.23 -2.47 -6.86
N ARG A 226 -12.79 -2.38 -8.07
CA ARG A 226 -13.10 -1.13 -8.74
C ARG A 226 -13.97 -0.21 -7.88
N ALA A 227 -15.00 -0.75 -7.25
CA ALA A 227 -15.94 0.03 -6.45
C ALA A 227 -15.39 0.47 -5.10
N THR A 228 -14.44 -0.29 -4.52
CA THR A 228 -13.97 -0.07 -3.14
C THR A 228 -12.58 0.54 -3.04
N GLN A 229 -11.72 0.34 -4.05
CA GLN A 229 -10.30 0.68 -3.95
C GLN A 229 -9.84 1.72 -4.97
N PHE A 230 -10.58 1.92 -6.06
CA PHE A 230 -10.14 2.76 -7.16
C PHE A 230 -11.02 4.00 -7.35
N GLY A 231 -10.43 5.05 -7.89
CA GLY A 231 -11.13 6.25 -8.32
C GLY A 231 -11.90 6.03 -9.64
N PRO A 232 -12.71 7.01 -10.07
CA PRO A 232 -13.64 6.84 -11.19
C PRO A 232 -12.95 6.66 -12.55
N ASP A 233 -11.71 7.10 -12.69
CA ASP A 233 -10.97 7.05 -13.95
C ASP A 233 -9.93 5.95 -14.06
N ALA A 234 -9.77 5.11 -13.02
CA ALA A 234 -8.77 4.05 -13.01
C ALA A 234 -8.96 3.10 -14.21
N SER A 235 -7.86 2.78 -14.86
CA SER A 235 -7.81 1.83 -15.97
C SER A 235 -8.32 0.44 -15.55
N PRO A 236 -9.14 -0.23 -16.36
CA PRO A 236 -9.49 -1.63 -16.14
C PRO A 236 -8.28 -2.56 -16.07
N HIS A 237 -7.18 -2.23 -16.76
CA HIS A 237 -5.95 -2.98 -16.73
C HIS A 237 -5.31 -2.92 -15.34
N LEU A 238 -5.18 -1.72 -14.74
CA LEU A 238 -4.68 -1.55 -13.37
C LEU A 238 -5.52 -2.33 -12.35
N VAL A 239 -6.85 -2.24 -12.44
CA VAL A 239 -7.74 -2.96 -11.53
C VAL A 239 -7.54 -4.47 -11.63
N ARG A 240 -7.47 -5.03 -12.86
CA ARG A 240 -7.20 -6.46 -13.07
C ARG A 240 -5.84 -6.87 -12.52
N TYR A 241 -4.83 -6.01 -12.71
CA TYR A 241 -3.48 -6.27 -12.22
C TYR A 241 -3.45 -6.39 -10.69
N VAL A 242 -3.99 -5.41 -9.97
CA VAL A 242 -4.04 -5.40 -8.50
C VAL A 242 -4.87 -6.59 -7.95
N VAL A 243 -6.00 -6.91 -8.57
CA VAL A 243 -6.79 -8.10 -8.22
C VAL A 243 -5.97 -9.38 -8.41
N GLY A 244 -5.18 -9.44 -9.49
CA GLY A 244 -4.28 -10.56 -9.77
C GLY A 244 -3.17 -10.71 -8.71
N LEU A 245 -2.59 -9.62 -8.23
CA LEU A 245 -1.62 -9.63 -7.11
C LEU A 245 -2.26 -10.18 -5.84
N ALA A 246 -3.38 -9.60 -5.43
CA ALA A 246 -4.13 -10.01 -4.25
C ALA A 246 -4.58 -11.50 -4.31
N ALA A 247 -4.88 -11.99 -5.51
CA ALA A 247 -5.24 -13.40 -5.72
C ALA A 247 -4.07 -14.35 -5.47
N ARG A 248 -2.85 -13.94 -5.84
CA ARG A 248 -1.62 -14.74 -5.69
C ARG A 248 -1.06 -14.70 -4.26
N ALA A 249 -1.44 -13.70 -3.45
CA ALA A 249 -0.97 -13.60 -2.07
C ALA A 249 -1.32 -14.85 -1.25
N PRO A 250 -0.36 -15.41 -0.48
CA PRO A 250 -0.56 -16.59 0.33
C PRO A 250 -1.69 -16.47 1.35
N SER A 251 -2.27 -17.61 1.74
CA SER A 251 -3.41 -17.62 2.67
C SER A 251 -3.06 -17.08 4.05
N GLU A 252 -1.84 -17.29 4.52
CA GLU A 252 -1.34 -16.76 5.80
C GLU A 252 -1.29 -15.22 5.83
N VAL A 253 -0.99 -14.57 4.70
CA VAL A 253 -1.10 -13.12 4.58
C VAL A 253 -2.54 -12.68 4.88
N TRP A 254 -3.53 -13.36 4.31
CA TRP A 254 -4.95 -13.05 4.49
C TRP A 254 -5.53 -13.47 5.84
N THR A 255 -4.87 -14.30 6.61
CA THR A 255 -5.30 -14.69 7.96
C THR A 255 -4.52 -13.96 9.04
N ASP A 256 -3.22 -14.20 9.11
CA ASP A 256 -2.36 -13.71 10.18
C ASP A 256 -1.92 -12.26 9.94
N GLY A 257 -1.52 -11.93 8.71
CA GLY A 257 -1.17 -10.57 8.33
C GLY A 257 -2.35 -9.59 8.46
N LEU A 258 -3.54 -9.97 7.95
CA LEU A 258 -4.74 -9.13 8.09
C LEU A 258 -5.15 -8.96 9.56
N ALA A 259 -5.06 -10.03 10.38
CA ALA A 259 -5.36 -9.94 11.80
C ALA A 259 -4.42 -8.95 12.51
N GLY A 260 -3.12 -9.01 12.23
CA GLY A 260 -2.14 -8.07 12.77
C GLY A 260 -2.41 -6.62 12.38
N LEU A 261 -2.82 -6.38 11.12
CA LEU A 261 -3.20 -5.04 10.68
C LEU A 261 -4.49 -4.52 11.35
N MET A 262 -5.44 -5.40 11.63
CA MET A 262 -6.70 -5.02 12.32
C MET A 262 -6.48 -4.69 13.80
N GLU A 263 -5.42 -5.20 14.43
CA GLU A 263 -5.04 -4.92 15.81
C GLU A 263 -4.14 -3.70 15.95
N LEU A 264 -3.67 -3.14 14.82
CA LEU A 264 -2.66 -2.09 14.79
C LEU A 264 -3.13 -0.80 15.47
N ASP A 265 -2.34 -0.33 16.42
CA ASP A 265 -2.38 1.03 16.96
C ASP A 265 -0.93 1.53 17.15
N LEU A 266 -0.46 2.35 16.22
CA LEU A 266 0.88 2.94 16.20
C LEU A 266 0.85 4.47 16.31
N ARG A 267 -0.23 5.04 16.86
CA ARG A 267 -0.36 6.49 17.04
C ARG A 267 0.79 7.07 17.89
N HIS A 268 1.22 6.33 18.89
CA HIS A 268 2.35 6.74 19.75
C HIS A 268 3.69 6.77 18.99
N ALA A 269 3.88 5.96 17.95
CA ALA A 269 5.09 5.94 17.14
C ALA A 269 5.22 7.15 16.19
N VAL A 270 4.11 7.83 15.89
CA VAL A 270 4.09 8.96 14.95
C VAL A 270 5.05 10.07 15.39
N GLN A 271 5.18 10.32 16.71
CA GLN A 271 6.04 11.34 17.29
C GLN A 271 7.55 11.06 17.11
N HIS A 272 7.93 9.81 16.84
CA HIS A 272 9.31 9.42 16.60
C HIS A 272 9.78 9.79 15.17
N ILE A 273 8.85 10.14 14.28
CA ILE A 273 9.17 10.54 12.91
C ILE A 273 9.42 12.06 12.85
N ALA A 274 10.61 12.46 13.26
CA ALA A 274 11.00 13.87 13.32
C ALA A 274 11.52 14.46 12.00
N VAL A 275 11.64 13.64 10.95
CA VAL A 275 12.01 14.07 9.60
C VAL A 275 10.82 14.69 8.85
N PRO A 276 11.04 15.46 7.77
CA PRO A 276 9.97 15.90 6.90
C PRO A 276 9.11 14.73 6.44
N ALA A 277 7.79 14.89 6.49
CA ALA A 277 6.84 13.85 6.15
C ALA A 277 5.76 14.39 5.20
N MET A 278 5.56 13.72 4.07
CA MET A 278 4.44 13.97 3.17
C MET A 278 3.41 12.85 3.33
N VAL A 279 2.17 13.21 3.62
CA VAL A 279 1.03 12.28 3.62
C VAL A 279 0.25 12.50 2.34
N LEU A 280 0.22 11.51 1.48
CA LEU A 280 -0.39 11.58 0.16
C LEU A 280 -1.58 10.63 0.08
N VAL A 281 -2.73 11.10 -0.36
CA VAL A 281 -3.96 10.31 -0.44
C VAL A 281 -4.74 10.62 -1.70
N GLY A 282 -5.39 9.60 -2.27
CA GLY A 282 -6.39 9.82 -3.32
C GLY A 282 -7.68 10.38 -2.73
N GLU A 283 -8.26 11.38 -3.37
CA GLU A 283 -9.53 12.02 -2.96
C GLU A 283 -10.66 10.99 -2.78
N GLN A 284 -10.65 9.92 -3.58
CA GLN A 284 -11.68 8.87 -3.60
C GLN A 284 -11.25 7.59 -2.87
N ASP A 285 -10.21 7.66 -2.04
CA ASP A 285 -9.78 6.51 -1.25
C ASP A 285 -10.85 6.11 -0.22
N ARG A 286 -11.38 4.90 -0.38
CA ARG A 286 -12.41 4.32 0.50
C ARG A 286 -11.84 3.27 1.44
N MET A 287 -10.60 2.83 1.21
CA MET A 287 -9.89 1.88 2.08
C MET A 287 -9.32 2.59 3.31
N THR A 288 -8.56 3.65 3.06
CA THR A 288 -8.02 4.58 4.06
C THR A 288 -8.49 5.99 3.70
N PRO A 289 -9.69 6.40 4.17
CA PRO A 289 -10.31 7.64 3.76
C PRO A 289 -9.41 8.87 3.98
N PRO A 290 -9.57 9.95 3.21
CA PRO A 290 -8.78 11.18 3.36
C PRO A 290 -8.75 11.71 4.80
N SER A 291 -9.81 11.47 5.58
CA SER A 291 -9.85 11.84 7.01
C SER A 291 -8.77 11.15 7.84
N SER A 292 -8.40 9.91 7.53
CA SER A 292 -7.30 9.21 8.19
C SER A 292 -5.94 9.85 7.87
N SER A 293 -5.75 10.25 6.62
CA SER A 293 -4.55 10.96 6.17
C SER A 293 -4.44 12.37 6.76
N VAL A 294 -5.58 13.08 6.92
CA VAL A 294 -5.64 14.36 7.64
C VAL A 294 -5.18 14.20 9.09
N ALA A 295 -5.70 13.16 9.79
CA ALA A 295 -5.32 12.88 11.17
C ALA A 295 -3.81 12.56 11.26
N LEU A 296 -3.29 11.66 10.42
CA LEU A 296 -1.88 11.29 10.41
C LEU A 296 -0.98 12.51 10.12
N ALA A 297 -1.32 13.34 9.13
CA ALA A 297 -0.54 14.53 8.80
C ALA A 297 -0.53 15.54 9.96
N GLY A 298 -1.64 15.67 10.70
CA GLY A 298 -1.75 16.55 11.86
C GLY A 298 -0.98 16.06 13.09
N GLU A 299 -0.76 14.75 13.21
CA GLU A 299 -0.01 14.14 14.32
C GLU A 299 1.51 14.10 14.06
N LEU A 300 1.95 14.11 12.80
CA LEU A 300 3.37 14.08 12.42
C LEU A 300 4.04 15.42 12.75
N PRO A 301 5.20 15.45 13.43
CA PRO A 301 5.90 16.68 13.81
C PRO A 301 6.21 17.64 12.65
N LYS A 302 6.46 17.10 11.45
CA LYS A 302 6.71 17.86 10.21
C LYS A 302 5.86 17.31 9.07
N GLY A 303 4.58 17.01 9.37
CA GLY A 303 3.64 16.44 8.41
C GLY A 303 3.06 17.50 7.47
N ARG A 304 2.91 17.15 6.19
CA ARG A 304 2.10 17.89 5.23
C ARG A 304 1.18 16.95 4.46
N LEU A 305 -0.03 17.39 4.20
CA LEU A 305 -1.03 16.61 3.45
C LEU A 305 -1.04 17.02 1.98
N GLU A 306 -1.09 16.03 1.11
CA GLU A 306 -1.27 16.17 -0.33
C GLU A 306 -2.41 15.27 -0.78
N VAL A 307 -3.40 15.84 -1.48
CA VAL A 307 -4.56 15.11 -2.01
C VAL A 307 -4.47 15.03 -3.52
N ILE A 308 -4.54 13.83 -4.09
CA ILE A 308 -4.61 13.64 -5.55
C ILE A 308 -6.07 13.53 -5.96
N PRO A 309 -6.56 14.50 -6.76
CA PRO A 309 -7.93 14.50 -7.22
C PRO A 309 -8.28 13.25 -8.01
N ARG A 310 -9.50 12.73 -7.82
CA ARG A 310 -10.08 11.60 -8.56
C ARG A 310 -9.39 10.26 -8.42
N ALA A 311 -8.24 10.14 -7.73
CA ALA A 311 -7.57 8.88 -7.43
C ALA A 311 -8.21 8.19 -6.23
N GLY A 312 -8.17 6.86 -6.21
CA GLY A 312 -8.57 6.01 -5.09
C GLY A 312 -7.38 5.62 -4.21
N HIS A 313 -7.35 4.36 -3.78
CA HIS A 313 -6.33 3.82 -2.87
C HIS A 313 -4.95 3.64 -3.51
N PHE A 314 -4.87 3.67 -4.84
CA PHE A 314 -3.63 3.46 -5.60
C PHE A 314 -3.20 4.72 -6.39
N PRO A 315 -3.05 5.90 -5.74
CA PRO A 315 -2.74 7.13 -6.46
C PRO A 315 -1.40 7.06 -7.23
N MET A 316 -0.44 6.23 -6.77
CA MET A 316 0.83 5.98 -7.44
C MET A 316 0.69 5.21 -8.77
N MET A 317 -0.47 4.55 -8.99
CA MET A 317 -0.80 3.87 -10.25
C MET A 317 -1.87 4.65 -11.04
N GLU A 318 -2.91 5.13 -10.37
CA GLU A 318 -4.07 5.78 -11.00
C GLU A 318 -3.77 7.16 -11.56
N ALA A 319 -2.83 7.88 -10.96
CA ALA A 319 -2.41 9.24 -11.30
C ALA A 319 -0.89 9.37 -11.20
N HIS A 320 -0.18 8.39 -11.78
CA HIS A 320 1.26 8.20 -11.60
C HIS A 320 2.12 9.41 -11.98
N GLU A 321 1.76 10.17 -13.01
CA GLU A 321 2.47 11.39 -13.39
C GLU A 321 2.40 12.47 -12.31
N GLU A 322 1.19 12.72 -11.77
CA GLU A 322 0.97 13.68 -10.69
C GLU A 322 1.66 13.23 -9.42
N PHE A 323 1.54 11.94 -9.10
CA PHE A 323 2.23 11.32 -7.97
C PHE A 323 3.75 11.53 -8.08
N ASN A 324 4.34 11.21 -9.22
CA ASN A 324 5.78 11.34 -9.46
C ASN A 324 6.23 12.81 -9.37
N ARG A 325 5.45 13.78 -9.88
CA ARG A 325 5.77 15.20 -9.73
C ARG A 325 5.85 15.63 -8.27
N ARG A 326 4.88 15.24 -7.45
CA ARG A 326 4.84 15.56 -6.01
C ARG A 326 5.97 14.87 -5.26
N LEU A 327 6.22 13.60 -5.55
CA LEU A 327 7.33 12.86 -4.96
C LEU A 327 8.68 13.49 -5.28
N VAL A 328 8.90 13.89 -6.54
CA VAL A 328 10.13 14.58 -6.96
C VAL A 328 10.29 15.93 -6.25
N SER A 329 9.21 16.72 -6.12
CA SER A 329 9.26 17.98 -5.38
C SER A 329 9.68 17.77 -3.93
N PHE A 330 9.12 16.77 -3.26
CA PHE A 330 9.49 16.41 -1.91
C PHE A 330 10.92 15.88 -1.81
N ALA A 331 11.33 15.00 -2.72
CA ALA A 331 12.68 14.42 -2.71
C ALA A 331 13.76 15.50 -2.91
N VAL A 332 13.52 16.49 -3.78
CA VAL A 332 14.45 17.63 -3.98
C VAL A 332 14.59 18.49 -2.70
N GLU A 333 13.52 18.62 -1.92
CA GLU A 333 13.54 19.37 -0.67
C GLU A 333 14.40 18.70 0.41
N VAL A 334 14.35 17.37 0.51
CA VAL A 334 14.93 16.63 1.64
C VAL A 334 16.23 15.89 1.32
N LEU A 335 16.49 15.57 0.05
CA LEU A 335 17.71 14.87 -0.36
C LEU A 335 18.77 15.86 -0.83
N PRO A 336 20.06 15.59 -0.58
CA PRO A 336 21.13 16.43 -1.08
C PRO A 336 21.12 16.46 -2.62
N PRO A 337 21.49 17.58 -3.25
CA PRO A 337 21.59 17.67 -4.69
C PRO A 337 22.59 16.65 -5.23
N ARG A 338 22.35 16.16 -6.44
CA ARG A 338 23.25 15.24 -7.15
C ARG A 338 24.67 15.80 -7.12
N ARG A 339 25.64 15.06 -6.60
CA ARG A 339 27.03 15.45 -6.71
C ARG A 339 27.38 15.49 -8.21
N GLY A 340 27.53 16.68 -8.77
CA GLY A 340 27.86 16.85 -10.18
C GLY A 340 29.07 15.99 -10.52
N ARG A 341 29.04 15.25 -11.62
CA ARG A 341 30.25 14.71 -12.24
C ARG A 341 31.20 15.91 -12.38
N ARG A 342 32.29 15.95 -11.62
CA ARG A 342 33.40 16.85 -11.97
C ARG A 342 33.74 16.43 -13.39
N ALA A 343 33.53 17.34 -14.36
CA ALA A 343 34.10 17.19 -15.68
C ALA A 343 35.59 16.94 -15.45
N SER A 344 36.04 15.74 -15.75
CA SER A 344 37.48 15.45 -15.86
C SER A 344 37.98 16.31 -17.00
N ALA A 345 38.71 17.36 -16.63
CA ALA A 345 39.47 18.17 -17.56
C ALA A 345 40.60 17.35 -18.15
#